data_1df201b24da7571ad3bd18cc4d6023b8
#
_entry.id   1df201b24da7571ad3bd18cc4d6023b8
#
_cell.length_a   1.000
_cell.length_b   1.000
_cell.length_c   1.000
_cell.angle_alpha   90.00
_cell.angle_beta   90.00
_cell.angle_gamma   90.00
#
_symmetry.space_group_name_H-M   'P 1'
#
loop_
_entity.id
_entity.type
_entity.pdbx_description
1 polymer ?
#
loop_
_entity_poly.entity_id
_entity_poly.type
_entity_poly.pdbx_seq_one_letter_code
_entity_poly.pdbx_strand_id
1 'polypeptide(L)' 'MAELDGTEEAGFQVGDRVRAIALPAYLKTAEPMPMLRPPDLIQVGEEGIVLDRRPGGYWGVRFARGAFLLEGQYLEKVVN' A
#
# COMPACT_ATOMS: atom_id res chain seq x y z
N MET A 1 4.47 4.11 -24.95
CA MET A 1 4.31 4.03 -24.34
C MET A 1 4.25 3.93 -23.46
N ALA A 2 4.46 3.78 -23.21
CA ALA A 2 4.44 3.83 -22.34
C ALA A 2 4.37 3.62 -21.61
N GLU A 3 4.46 3.70 -21.39
CA GLU A 3 4.37 3.63 -20.68
C GLU A 3 4.12 3.64 -19.90
N LEU A 4 3.95 3.64 -19.89
CA LEU A 4 3.58 3.62 -19.10
C LEU A 4 3.66 3.59 -18.33
N ASP A 5 4.01 3.93 -18.20
CA ASP A 5 4.29 3.85 -17.40
C ASP A 5 3.95 3.78 -16.16
N GLY A 6 4.10 4.51 -15.66
CA GLY A 6 3.88 4.61 -14.23
C GLY A 6 2.71 3.80 -13.74
N THR A 7 1.72 3.68 -14.55
CA THR A 7 0.54 2.91 -14.21
C THR A 7 0.86 1.43 -14.05
N GLU A 8 1.81 0.94 -14.78
CA GLU A 8 2.19 -0.46 -14.64
C GLU A 8 2.83 -0.72 -13.29
N GLU A 9 3.53 0.27 -12.77
CA GLU A 9 4.17 0.11 -11.48
C GLU A 9 3.16 -0.05 -10.37
N ALA A 10 2.00 0.56 -10.53
CA ALA A 10 0.94 0.49 -9.56
C ALA A 10 -0.07 -0.59 -9.91
N GLY A 11 0.33 -1.57 -10.67
CA GLY A 11 -0.56 -2.59 -11.18
C GLY A 11 -0.81 -3.73 -10.21
N PHE A 12 -1.05 -3.41 -8.95
CA PHE A 12 -1.44 -4.42 -7.97
C PHE A 12 -2.89 -4.83 -8.18
N GLN A 13 -3.22 -6.01 -7.68
CA GLN A 13 -4.59 -6.52 -7.71
C GLN A 13 -5.00 -6.92 -6.31
N VAL A 14 -6.29 -6.92 -6.07
CA VAL A 14 -6.83 -7.39 -4.79
C VAL A 14 -6.34 -8.81 -4.56
N GLY A 15 -5.82 -9.05 -3.36
CA GLY A 15 -5.27 -10.34 -2.99
C GLY A 15 -3.78 -10.48 -3.22
N ASP A 16 -3.16 -9.53 -3.92
CA ASP A 16 -1.71 -9.58 -4.12
C ASP A 16 -1.00 -9.39 -2.80
N ARG A 17 0.12 -10.11 -2.65
CA ARG A 17 1.01 -9.90 -1.53
C ARG A 17 2.01 -8.82 -1.91
N VAL A 18 2.14 -7.82 -1.04
CA VAL A 18 3.05 -6.70 -1.27
C VAL A 18 3.93 -6.52 -0.05
N ARG A 19 5.02 -5.80 -0.25
CA ARG A 19 5.98 -5.49 0.82
C ARG A 19 6.16 -3.99 0.88
N ALA A 20 6.21 -3.45 2.10
CA ALA A 20 6.51 -2.04 2.29
C ALA A 20 7.99 -1.81 2.04
N ILE A 21 8.30 -0.93 1.09
CA ILE A 21 9.70 -0.62 0.76
C ILE A 21 10.11 0.73 1.30
N ALA A 22 9.14 1.54 1.71
CA ALA A 22 9.37 2.83 2.35
C ALA A 22 8.11 3.18 3.10
N LEU A 23 8.18 4.18 3.96
CA LEU A 23 7.03 4.59 4.76
C LEU A 23 6.80 6.07 4.60
N PRO A 24 5.54 6.52 4.52
CA PRO A 24 5.22 7.95 4.53
C PRO A 24 5.40 8.52 5.93
N ALA A 25 5.27 9.84 6.06
CA ALA A 25 5.38 10.48 7.35
C ALA A 25 4.26 10.04 8.31
N TYR A 26 3.09 9.74 7.78
CA TYR A 26 1.94 9.27 8.55
C TYR A 26 1.23 8.21 7.75
N LEU A 27 0.62 7.26 8.47
CA LEU A 27 -0.23 6.26 7.86
C LEU A 27 -1.68 6.70 7.93
N LYS A 28 -2.45 6.42 6.89
CA LYS A 28 -3.90 6.61 6.91
C LYS A 28 -4.55 5.26 7.08
N THR A 29 -5.52 5.16 7.98
CA THR A 29 -6.25 3.90 8.12
C THR A 29 -7.17 3.69 6.92
N ALA A 30 -7.39 2.41 6.57
CA ALA A 30 -8.24 2.05 5.43
C ALA A 30 -9.69 1.94 5.88
N GLU A 31 -10.21 3.02 6.46
CA GLU A 31 -11.58 3.10 6.93
C GLU A 31 -12.33 4.13 6.11
N PRO A 32 -13.68 4.10 6.14
CA PRO A 32 -14.44 5.11 5.39
C PRO A 32 -14.05 6.53 5.75
N MET A 33 -13.70 6.77 7.02
CA MET A 33 -13.15 8.06 7.46
C MET A 33 -11.73 7.81 7.92
N PRO A 34 -10.75 7.91 7.01
CA PRO A 34 -9.38 7.57 7.37
C PRO A 34 -8.84 8.45 8.50
N MET A 35 -8.08 7.83 9.38
CA MET A 35 -7.41 8.52 10.47
C MET A 35 -5.91 8.43 10.26
N LEU A 36 -5.19 9.45 10.71
CA LEU A 36 -3.74 9.44 10.64
C LEU A 36 -3.18 8.67 11.82
N ARG A 37 -2.16 7.85 11.54
CA ARG A 37 -1.49 7.06 12.56
C ARG A 37 0.02 7.20 12.39
N PRO A 38 0.79 6.93 13.45
CA PRO A 38 2.25 6.95 13.34
C PRO A 38 2.73 5.90 12.33
N PRO A 39 3.81 6.19 11.62
CA PRO A 39 4.30 5.25 10.60
C PRO A 39 4.91 3.98 11.18
N ASP A 40 5.24 3.96 12.47
CA ASP A 40 5.87 2.80 13.08
C ASP A 40 4.93 1.61 13.28
N LEU A 41 3.68 1.74 12.89
CA LEU A 41 2.76 0.60 12.88
C LEU A 41 3.09 -0.39 11.77
N ILE A 42 3.86 0.02 10.79
CA ILE A 42 4.36 -0.84 9.73
C ILE A 42 5.87 -0.68 9.68
N GLN A 43 6.59 -1.77 9.40
CA GLN A 43 8.02 -1.71 9.24
C GLN A 43 8.39 -1.92 7.78
N VAL A 44 9.47 -1.27 7.34
CA VAL A 44 10.00 -1.53 6.00
C VAL A 44 10.36 -3.02 5.92
N GLY A 45 9.92 -3.65 4.84
CA GLY A 45 10.10 -5.09 4.67
C GLY A 45 8.90 -5.89 5.10
N GLU A 46 7.96 -5.30 5.82
CA GLU A 46 6.76 -6.01 6.25
C GLU A 46 5.85 -6.28 5.06
N GLU A 47 5.25 -7.47 5.04
CA GLU A 47 4.35 -7.88 3.96
C GLU A 47 2.92 -7.70 4.37
N GLY A 48 2.08 -7.44 3.38
CA GLY A 48 0.65 -7.31 3.56
C GLY A 48 -0.09 -7.77 2.33
N ILE A 49 -1.41 -7.72 2.41
CA ILE A 49 -2.29 -8.18 1.32
C ILE A 49 -3.11 -7.00 0.84
N VAL A 50 -3.15 -6.81 -0.48
CA VAL A 50 -3.95 -5.73 -1.08
C VAL A 50 -5.42 -6.05 -0.93
N LEU A 51 -6.16 -5.11 -0.35
CA LEU A 51 -7.59 -5.25 -0.11
C LEU A 51 -8.41 -4.59 -1.21
N ASP A 52 -8.00 -3.38 -1.63
CA ASP A 52 -8.72 -2.65 -2.65
C ASP A 52 -7.86 -1.53 -3.18
N ARG A 53 -8.36 -0.91 -4.24
CA ARG A 53 -7.76 0.28 -4.83
C ARG A 53 -8.61 1.47 -4.45
N ARG A 54 -7.95 2.55 -4.04
CA ARG A 54 -8.62 3.76 -3.60
C ARG A 54 -8.24 4.93 -4.49
N PRO A 55 -9.08 5.96 -4.55
CA PRO A 55 -8.76 7.16 -5.33
C PRO A 55 -7.44 7.79 -4.91
N GLY A 56 -6.82 8.50 -5.84
CA GLY A 56 -5.59 9.23 -5.54
C GLY A 56 -4.33 8.38 -5.56
N GLY A 57 -4.41 7.19 -6.15
CA GLY A 57 -3.25 6.32 -6.24
C GLY A 57 -2.97 5.53 -4.97
N TYR A 58 -3.93 5.46 -4.07
CA TYR A 58 -3.78 4.73 -2.83
C TYR A 58 -4.25 3.29 -2.97
N TRP A 59 -3.64 2.43 -2.19
CA TRP A 59 -4.03 1.02 -2.09
C TRP A 59 -4.35 0.72 -0.63
N GLY A 60 -5.47 0.05 -0.40
CA GLY A 60 -5.77 -0.48 0.92
C GLY A 60 -5.02 -1.77 1.10
N VAL A 61 -4.22 -1.87 2.15
CA VAL A 61 -3.37 -3.03 2.39
C VAL A 61 -3.51 -3.45 3.84
N ARG A 62 -3.72 -4.74 4.05
CA ARG A 62 -3.81 -5.30 5.40
C ARG A 62 -2.45 -5.80 5.84
N PHE A 63 -1.96 -5.23 6.93
CA PHE A 63 -0.75 -5.65 7.61
C PHE A 63 -1.13 -6.29 8.94
N ALA A 64 -0.14 -6.75 9.69
CA ALA A 64 -0.40 -7.43 10.95
C ALA A 64 -1.15 -6.55 11.95
N ARG A 65 -0.86 -5.25 11.96
CA ARG A 65 -1.44 -4.33 12.94
C ARG A 65 -2.62 -3.56 12.43
N GLY A 66 -3.11 -3.86 11.24
CA GLY A 66 -4.29 -3.21 10.71
C GLY A 66 -4.21 -2.99 9.23
N ALA A 67 -5.25 -2.35 8.69
CA ALA A 67 -5.33 -2.03 7.28
C ALA A 67 -5.07 -0.54 7.09
N PHE A 68 -4.22 -0.22 6.13
CA PHE A 68 -3.78 1.15 5.90
C PHE A 68 -3.80 1.47 4.43
N LEU A 69 -3.86 2.77 4.11
CA LEU A 69 -3.80 3.27 2.75
C LEU A 69 -2.37 3.70 2.46
N LEU A 70 -1.81 3.15 1.39
CA LEU A 70 -0.45 3.48 0.97
C LEU A 70 -0.44 3.71 -0.53
N GLU A 71 0.31 4.73 -0.94
CA GLU A 71 0.53 4.95 -2.36
C GLU A 71 1.45 3.86 -2.90
N GLY A 72 1.29 3.56 -4.19
CA GLY A 72 2.04 2.47 -4.80
C GLY A 72 3.54 2.59 -4.69
N GLN A 73 4.05 3.83 -4.59
CA GLN A 73 5.50 4.05 -4.51
C GLN A 73 6.10 3.48 -3.22
N TYR A 74 5.29 3.22 -2.22
CA TYR A 74 5.77 2.66 -0.94
C TYR A 74 5.72 1.13 -0.92
N LEU A 75 5.23 0.52 -1.99
CA LEU A 75 4.98 -0.91 -2.04
C LEU A 75 5.69 -1.55 -3.21
N GLU A 76 6.04 -2.83 -3.03
CA GLU A 76 6.46 -3.65 -4.17
C GLU A 76 5.73 -4.98 -4.06
N LYS A 77 5.47 -5.59 -5.21
CA LYS A 77 4.81 -6.89 -5.25
C LYS A 77 5.80 -7.97 -4.84
N VAL A 78 5.33 -8.87 -3.97
CA VAL A 78 6.14 -10.02 -3.58
C VAL A 78 5.90 -11.10 -4.61
N VAL A 79 6.98 -11.56 -5.21
CA VAL A 79 6.94 -12.59 -6.24
C VAL A 79 7.52 -13.87 -5.66
N ASN A 80 6.77 -14.96 -5.78
CA ASN A 80 7.21 -16.26 -5.30
C ASN A 80 7.76 -17.10 -6.42
#